data_ff9d20bf5f50998d354f0d500c244d34
#
_entry.id   ff9d20bf5f50998d354f0d500c244d34
#
_cell.length_a   1.000
_cell.length_b   1.000
_cell.length_c   1.000
_cell.angle_alpha   90.00
_cell.angle_beta   90.00
_cell.angle_gamma   90.00
#
_symmetry.space_group_name_H-M   'P 1'
#
loop_
_entity.id
_entity.type
_entity.pdbx_description
1 polymer ?
#
loop_
_entity_poly.entity_id
_entity_poly.type
_entity_poly.pdbx_seq_one_letter_code
_entity_poly.pdbx_strand_id
1 'polypeptide(L)'
;NLLSFNAFGFSGKYNKFFMNLFNGFLYGIAIMLIIEMILFILKIHELDSYRGLWIFSNISFLSKALLAGLLIALIEELIFRGAFFSGLYKKTGAFVAILFTSFVYAAVHFVRYPDLITDTAIGWLTGIKMMPDAFRRFHEWAIMDYFLTLFIFGILLGLLRLKHKNIAACIGAHAGIVVLIKIADYFTNRTNSSDFDY
;
A
#
# COMPACT_ATOMS: atom_id res chain seq x y z
N ASN A 1 -27.42 9.84 -1.94
CA ASN A 1 -26.99 9.48 -0.58
C ASN A 1 -25.50 9.12 -0.59
N LEU A 2 -24.64 9.97 -0.05
CA LEU A 2 -23.19 9.78 0.01
C LEU A 2 -22.78 8.67 1.00
N LEU A 3 -23.69 8.24 1.87
CA LEU A 3 -23.46 7.24 2.92
C LEU A 3 -24.00 5.85 2.58
N SER A 4 -24.29 5.56 1.31
CA SER A 4 -24.68 4.19 0.92
C SER A 4 -23.45 3.31 0.69
N PHE A 5 -23.51 2.04 1.05
CA PHE A 5 -22.46 1.05 0.75
C PHE A 5 -22.05 1.06 -0.72
N ASN A 6 -23.00 1.30 -1.64
CA ASN A 6 -22.73 1.45 -3.05
C ASN A 6 -21.84 2.67 -3.37
N ALA A 7 -22.00 3.77 -2.62
CA ALA A 7 -21.18 4.97 -2.81
C ALA A 7 -19.70 4.73 -2.43
N PHE A 8 -19.47 3.87 -1.43
CA PHE A 8 -18.14 3.45 -1.02
C PHE A 8 -17.54 2.36 -1.92
N GLY A 9 -18.28 1.92 -2.95
CA GLY A 9 -17.76 0.93 -3.89
C GLY A 9 -18.02 -0.53 -3.52
N PHE A 10 -18.89 -0.79 -2.55
CA PHE A 10 -19.41 -2.14 -2.29
C PHE A 10 -20.62 -2.42 -3.19
N SER A 11 -20.41 -2.36 -4.51
CA SER A 11 -21.46 -2.54 -5.50
C SER A 11 -21.37 -3.89 -6.20
N GLY A 12 -22.51 -4.47 -6.57
CA GLY A 12 -22.61 -5.68 -7.39
C GLY A 12 -23.00 -6.94 -6.61
N LYS A 13 -23.08 -8.05 -7.33
CA LYS A 13 -23.38 -9.37 -6.74
C LYS A 13 -22.19 -9.86 -5.91
N TYR A 14 -22.45 -10.51 -4.78
CA TYR A 14 -21.43 -11.04 -3.88
C TYR A 14 -20.37 -11.89 -4.60
N ASN A 15 -20.79 -12.81 -5.45
CA ASN A 15 -19.86 -13.67 -6.21
C ASN A 15 -18.90 -12.85 -7.08
N LYS A 16 -19.38 -11.78 -7.72
CA LYS A 16 -18.54 -10.90 -8.53
C LYS A 16 -17.58 -10.09 -7.67
N PHE A 17 -18.00 -9.67 -6.48
CA PHE A 17 -17.16 -8.96 -5.54
C PHE A 17 -15.98 -9.84 -5.09
N PHE A 18 -16.25 -11.07 -4.62
CA PHE A 18 -15.21 -12.00 -4.20
C PHE A 18 -14.29 -12.43 -5.35
N MET A 19 -14.84 -12.63 -6.54
CA MET A 19 -14.02 -12.93 -7.74
C MET A 19 -13.09 -11.75 -8.08
N ASN A 20 -13.55 -10.51 -8.00
CA ASN A 20 -12.71 -9.34 -8.22
C ASN A 20 -11.65 -9.20 -7.13
N LEU A 21 -11.97 -9.48 -5.86
CA LEU A 21 -11.03 -9.50 -4.76
C LEU A 21 -9.91 -10.53 -5.02
N PHE A 22 -10.28 -11.76 -5.36
CA PHE A 22 -9.33 -12.84 -5.64
C PHE A 22 -8.46 -12.55 -6.86
N ASN A 23 -9.05 -12.11 -7.96
CA ASN A 23 -8.29 -11.74 -9.16
C ASN A 23 -7.35 -10.55 -8.86
N GLY A 24 -7.82 -9.55 -8.12
CA GLY A 24 -6.98 -8.45 -7.66
C GLY A 24 -5.79 -8.96 -6.85
N PHE A 25 -6.02 -9.86 -5.90
CA PHE A 25 -4.97 -10.45 -5.08
C PHE A 25 -3.91 -11.16 -5.94
N LEU A 26 -4.34 -11.95 -6.91
CA LEU A 26 -3.42 -12.61 -7.84
C LEU A 26 -2.63 -11.59 -8.69
N TYR A 27 -3.25 -10.49 -9.13
CA TYR A 27 -2.54 -9.42 -9.84
C TYR A 27 -1.50 -8.75 -8.94
N GLY A 28 -1.83 -8.47 -7.69
CA GLY A 28 -0.88 -7.91 -6.73
C GLY A 28 0.33 -8.82 -6.49
N ILE A 29 0.09 -10.11 -6.28
CA ILE A 29 1.14 -11.14 -6.17
C ILE A 29 2.00 -11.17 -7.44
N ALA A 30 1.39 -11.22 -8.63
CA ALA A 30 2.13 -11.30 -9.88
C ALA A 30 3.02 -10.08 -10.12
N ILE A 31 2.52 -8.87 -9.85
CA ILE A 31 3.29 -7.62 -9.98
C ILE A 31 4.51 -7.67 -9.05
N MET A 32 4.30 -8.04 -7.78
CA MET A 32 5.38 -8.05 -6.80
C MET A 32 6.40 -9.16 -7.06
N LEU A 33 5.96 -10.33 -7.56
CA LEU A 33 6.89 -11.39 -8.00
C LEU A 33 7.78 -10.93 -9.15
N ILE A 34 7.24 -10.17 -10.10
CA ILE A 34 8.04 -9.60 -11.20
C ILE A 34 9.08 -8.62 -10.64
N ILE A 35 8.68 -7.75 -9.71
CA ILE A 35 9.58 -6.79 -9.07
C ILE A 35 10.69 -7.54 -8.32
N GLU A 36 10.36 -8.51 -7.47
CA GLU A 36 11.36 -9.30 -6.75
C GLU A 36 12.32 -10.03 -7.69
N MET A 37 11.79 -10.62 -8.76
CA MET A 37 12.62 -11.28 -9.77
C MET A 37 13.62 -10.29 -10.39
N ILE A 38 13.21 -9.07 -10.69
CA ILE A 38 14.10 -8.02 -11.20
C ILE A 38 15.18 -7.68 -10.15
N LEU A 39 14.79 -7.51 -8.88
CA LEU A 39 15.73 -7.19 -7.79
C LEU A 39 16.77 -8.31 -7.58
N PHE A 40 16.38 -9.58 -7.74
CA PHE A 40 17.31 -10.72 -7.73
C PHE A 40 18.25 -10.71 -8.94
N ILE A 41 17.76 -10.47 -10.15
CA ILE A 41 18.57 -10.39 -11.37
C ILE A 41 19.61 -9.26 -11.25
N LEU A 42 19.20 -8.11 -10.68
CA LEU A 42 20.07 -6.96 -10.44
C LEU A 42 21.01 -7.16 -9.24
N LYS A 43 20.92 -8.28 -8.53
CA LYS A 43 21.68 -8.59 -7.31
C LYS A 43 21.51 -7.55 -6.20
N ILE A 44 20.36 -6.90 -6.15
CA ILE A 44 19.97 -5.99 -5.07
C ILE A 44 19.42 -6.79 -3.88
N HIS A 45 18.68 -7.87 -4.16
CA HIS A 45 18.21 -8.82 -3.17
C HIS A 45 18.92 -10.16 -3.31
N GLU A 46 19.19 -10.81 -2.19
CA GLU A 46 19.72 -12.18 -2.08
C GLU A 46 18.92 -12.97 -1.06
N LEU A 47 18.88 -14.30 -1.21
CA LEU A 47 18.17 -15.15 -0.25
C LEU A 47 18.92 -15.17 1.08
N ASP A 48 18.19 -15.03 2.17
CA ASP A 48 18.72 -15.23 3.52
C ASP A 48 19.07 -16.71 3.73
N SER A 49 20.36 -16.99 3.78
CA SER A 49 20.88 -18.36 3.95
C SER A 49 20.53 -18.99 5.31
N TYR A 50 20.20 -18.18 6.31
CA TYR A 50 19.86 -18.67 7.66
C TYR A 50 18.38 -19.01 7.80
N ARG A 51 17.49 -18.32 7.07
CA ARG A 51 16.03 -18.49 7.21
C ARG A 51 15.47 -19.62 6.34
N GLY A 52 16.22 -20.05 5.33
CA GLY A 52 15.92 -21.20 4.50
C GLY A 52 14.48 -21.24 3.95
N LEU A 53 14.17 -22.26 3.15
CA LEU A 53 12.84 -22.47 2.56
C LEU A 53 11.81 -23.06 3.56
N TRP A 54 11.93 -22.78 4.86
CA TRP A 54 11.02 -23.24 5.91
C TRP A 54 9.67 -22.51 5.95
N ILE A 55 9.30 -21.85 4.83
CA ILE A 55 8.04 -21.12 4.72
C ILE A 55 6.82 -21.96 5.07
N PHE A 56 6.85 -23.24 4.68
CA PHE A 56 5.74 -24.16 4.91
C PHE A 56 5.60 -24.64 6.35
N SER A 57 6.65 -24.54 7.16
CA SER A 57 6.57 -24.84 8.59
C SER A 57 6.06 -23.65 9.41
N ASN A 58 5.98 -22.46 8.82
CA ASN A 58 5.58 -21.26 9.54
C ASN A 58 4.20 -20.72 9.08
N ILE A 59 3.19 -21.60 9.14
CA ILE A 59 1.79 -21.26 8.84
C ILE A 59 1.32 -20.03 9.64
N SER A 60 1.82 -19.85 10.88
CA SER A 60 1.52 -18.70 11.72
C SER A 60 2.01 -17.39 11.08
N PHE A 61 3.20 -17.38 10.48
CA PHE A 61 3.71 -16.21 9.78
C PHE A 61 2.88 -15.87 8.54
N LEU A 62 2.60 -16.87 7.70
CA LEU A 62 1.79 -16.67 6.49
C LEU A 62 0.38 -16.18 6.80
N SER A 63 -0.27 -16.74 7.81
CA SER A 63 -1.60 -16.30 8.22
C SER A 63 -1.60 -14.88 8.78
N LYS A 64 -0.57 -14.48 9.55
CA LYS A 64 -0.40 -13.11 10.02
C LYS A 64 -0.14 -12.13 8.87
N ALA A 65 0.71 -12.50 7.90
CA ALA A 65 0.99 -11.69 6.73
C ALA A 65 -0.28 -11.47 5.89
N LEU A 66 -1.07 -12.53 5.65
CA LEU A 66 -2.33 -12.46 4.93
C LEU A 66 -3.35 -11.58 5.65
N LEU A 67 -3.55 -11.81 6.96
CA LEU A 67 -4.49 -11.03 7.75
C LEU A 67 -4.10 -9.55 7.79
N ALA A 68 -2.83 -9.25 8.05
CA ALA A 68 -2.34 -7.88 8.06
C ALA A 68 -2.49 -7.21 6.69
N GLY A 69 -2.13 -7.91 5.60
CA GLY A 69 -2.28 -7.39 4.23
C GLY A 69 -3.73 -7.06 3.89
N LEU A 70 -4.67 -7.96 4.23
CA LEU A 70 -6.09 -7.75 4.00
C LEU A 70 -6.66 -6.60 4.84
N LEU A 71 -6.27 -6.48 6.11
CA LEU A 71 -6.75 -5.42 7.00
C LEU A 71 -6.23 -4.05 6.56
N ILE A 72 -4.93 -3.94 6.26
CA ILE A 72 -4.33 -2.70 5.76
C ILE A 72 -5.01 -2.28 4.46
N ALA A 73 -5.08 -3.19 3.49
CA ALA A 73 -5.71 -2.92 2.20
C ALA A 73 -7.18 -2.53 2.34
N LEU A 74 -7.95 -3.21 3.21
CA LEU A 74 -9.35 -2.88 3.44
C LEU A 74 -9.52 -1.45 3.96
N ILE A 75 -8.76 -1.07 4.98
CA ILE A 75 -8.86 0.25 5.60
C ILE A 75 -8.45 1.34 4.60
N GLU A 76 -7.30 1.17 3.94
CA GLU A 76 -6.79 2.17 3.01
C GLU A 76 -7.66 2.31 1.76
N GLU A 77 -8.09 1.19 1.15
CA GLU A 77 -8.93 1.27 -0.03
C GLU A 77 -10.33 1.81 0.27
N LEU A 78 -10.86 1.57 1.48
CA LEU A 78 -12.11 2.18 1.92
C LEU A 78 -12.01 3.71 1.95
N ILE A 79 -10.90 4.22 2.47
CA ILE A 79 -10.65 5.66 2.58
C ILE A 79 -10.39 6.24 1.18
N PHE A 80 -9.38 5.73 0.46
CA PHE A 80 -8.90 6.35 -0.76
C PHE A 80 -9.79 6.07 -1.97
N ARG A 81 -10.23 4.81 -2.19
CA ARG A 81 -11.02 4.41 -3.37
C ARG A 81 -12.51 4.34 -3.07
N GLY A 82 -12.88 4.14 -1.82
CA GLY A 82 -14.25 4.22 -1.36
C GLY A 82 -14.71 5.68 -1.22
N ALA A 83 -14.19 6.39 -0.23
CA ALA A 83 -14.64 7.74 0.12
C ALA A 83 -14.09 8.83 -0.79
N PHE A 84 -12.76 9.02 -0.79
CA PHE A 84 -12.09 10.12 -1.49
C PHE A 84 -12.33 10.08 -3.01
N PHE A 85 -12.00 8.97 -3.65
CA PHE A 85 -12.21 8.79 -5.07
C PHE A 85 -13.65 8.99 -5.48
N SER A 86 -14.60 8.38 -4.77
CA SER A 86 -16.03 8.48 -5.13
C SER A 86 -16.59 9.89 -4.96
N GLY A 87 -16.10 10.63 -3.97
CA GLY A 87 -16.47 12.04 -3.76
C GLY A 87 -15.94 12.95 -4.86
N LEU A 88 -14.65 12.81 -5.22
CA LEU A 88 -14.01 13.59 -6.28
C LEU A 88 -14.55 13.22 -7.67
N TYR A 89 -14.67 11.93 -7.96
CA TYR A 89 -15.10 11.44 -9.28
C TYR A 89 -16.42 12.07 -9.74
N LYS A 90 -17.37 12.23 -8.83
CA LYS A 90 -18.65 12.86 -9.13
C LYS A 90 -18.58 14.34 -9.51
N LYS A 91 -17.55 15.05 -9.03
CA LYS A 91 -17.39 16.50 -9.22
C LYS A 91 -16.41 16.86 -10.32
N THR A 92 -15.34 16.08 -10.46
CA THR A 92 -14.16 16.45 -11.28
C THR A 92 -13.87 15.45 -12.41
N GLY A 93 -14.56 14.31 -12.43
CA GLY A 93 -14.31 13.24 -13.41
C GLY A 93 -13.16 12.32 -13.03
N ALA A 94 -12.91 11.32 -13.88
CA ALA A 94 -11.98 10.21 -13.60
C ALA A 94 -10.53 10.65 -13.46
N PHE A 95 -10.06 11.48 -14.39
CA PHE A 95 -8.65 11.87 -14.45
C PHE A 95 -8.19 12.58 -13.18
N VAL A 96 -8.91 13.64 -12.79
CA VAL A 96 -8.59 14.39 -11.57
C VAL A 96 -8.74 13.53 -10.33
N ALA A 97 -9.81 12.71 -10.26
CA ALA A 97 -10.02 11.82 -9.12
C ALA A 97 -8.89 10.82 -8.93
N ILE A 98 -8.40 10.19 -10.02
CA ILE A 98 -7.26 9.28 -9.95
C ILE A 98 -6.01 10.00 -9.48
N LEU A 99 -5.60 11.07 -10.18
CA LEU A 99 -4.34 11.74 -9.89
C LEU A 99 -4.30 12.32 -8.47
N PHE A 100 -5.37 13.01 -8.08
CA PHE A 100 -5.41 13.62 -6.75
C PHE A 100 -5.43 12.58 -5.63
N THR A 101 -6.27 11.54 -5.73
CA THR A 101 -6.30 10.51 -4.69
C THR A 101 -5.00 9.70 -4.62
N SER A 102 -4.31 9.49 -5.76
CA SER A 102 -3.01 8.82 -5.80
C SER A 102 -1.91 9.70 -5.19
N PHE A 103 -1.94 11.00 -5.44
CA PHE A 103 -1.03 11.96 -4.82
C PHE A 103 -1.18 11.99 -3.31
N VAL A 104 -2.43 12.14 -2.82
CA VAL A 104 -2.69 12.13 -1.36
C VAL A 104 -2.32 10.79 -0.75
N TYR A 105 -2.62 9.67 -1.43
CA TYR A 105 -2.23 8.32 -1.02
C TYR A 105 -0.71 8.21 -0.83
N ALA A 106 0.08 8.62 -1.81
CA ALA A 106 1.52 8.63 -1.69
C ALA A 106 2.00 9.55 -0.57
N ALA A 107 1.47 10.78 -0.49
CA ALA A 107 1.90 11.78 0.48
C ALA A 107 1.70 11.34 1.94
N VAL A 108 0.57 10.71 2.26
CA VAL A 108 0.30 10.29 3.65
C VAL A 108 1.24 9.19 4.13
N HIS A 109 1.85 8.40 3.24
CA HIS A 109 2.84 7.39 3.63
C HIS A 109 4.15 7.98 4.16
N PHE A 110 4.42 9.25 3.86
CA PHE A 110 5.61 9.98 4.33
C PHE A 110 5.32 10.87 5.54
N VAL A 111 4.07 10.93 5.98
CA VAL A 111 3.72 11.59 7.25
C VAL A 111 4.21 10.69 8.39
N ARG A 112 5.45 10.92 8.80
CA ARG A 112 6.07 10.20 9.90
C ARG A 112 6.27 11.16 11.06
N TYR A 113 5.70 10.82 12.19
CA TYR A 113 6.05 11.53 13.43
C TYR A 113 7.50 11.19 13.80
N PRO A 114 8.34 12.18 14.14
CA PRO A 114 9.69 11.90 14.62
C PRO A 114 9.61 10.96 15.81
N ASP A 115 10.63 10.12 15.95
CA ASP A 115 10.75 9.20 17.08
C ASP A 115 10.70 10.01 18.38
N LEU A 116 9.57 9.85 19.05
CA LEU A 116 9.14 10.77 20.01
C LEU A 116 9.73 10.58 21.34
N ILE A 117 10.27 11.65 21.75
CA ILE A 117 9.70 12.28 22.95
C ILE A 117 9.75 11.35 24.13
N THR A 118 10.94 11.13 24.55
CA THR A 118 11.18 10.50 25.84
C THR A 118 10.84 11.41 27.02
N ASP A 119 10.71 12.74 26.84
CA ASP A 119 10.71 13.67 27.97
C ASP A 119 9.65 14.81 27.96
N THR A 120 8.71 14.84 27.00
CA THR A 120 7.68 15.88 27.02
C THR A 120 6.30 15.31 27.32
N ALA A 121 5.57 15.92 28.24
CA ALA A 121 4.19 15.59 28.55
C ALA A 121 3.32 15.69 27.28
N ILE A 122 2.68 14.58 26.89
CA ILE A 122 1.77 14.54 25.75
C ILE A 122 0.51 15.32 26.12
N GLY A 123 0.25 16.40 25.40
CA GLY A 123 -0.94 17.23 25.55
C GLY A 123 -1.80 17.23 24.31
N TRP A 124 -3.01 17.78 24.40
CA TRP A 124 -4.00 17.85 23.32
C TRP A 124 -3.49 18.51 22.03
N LEU A 125 -2.52 19.41 22.12
CA LEU A 125 -1.95 20.13 20.97
C LEU A 125 -0.65 19.51 20.45
N THR A 126 -0.14 18.45 21.06
CA THR A 126 1.14 17.83 20.70
C THR A 126 1.13 17.38 19.23
N GLY A 127 0.06 16.73 18.77
CA GLY A 127 -0.07 16.30 17.37
C GLY A 127 -0.01 17.46 16.37
N ILE A 128 -0.62 18.60 16.68
CA ILE A 128 -0.60 19.80 15.83
C ILE A 128 0.80 20.41 15.78
N LYS A 129 1.47 20.51 16.92
CA LYS A 129 2.84 21.04 17.02
C LYS A 129 3.86 20.20 16.25
N MET A 130 3.59 18.92 16.07
CA MET A 130 4.45 17.97 15.36
C MET A 130 4.18 17.89 13.86
N MET A 131 3.09 18.49 13.36
CA MET A 131 2.79 18.49 11.93
C MET A 131 3.95 18.98 11.04
N PRO A 132 4.65 20.08 11.34
CA PRO A 132 5.78 20.51 10.52
C PRO A 132 6.90 19.44 10.43
N ASP A 133 7.18 18.75 11.53
CA ASP A 133 8.21 17.70 11.56
C ASP A 133 7.79 16.44 10.78
N ALA A 134 6.49 16.16 10.72
CA ALA A 134 5.96 15.05 9.94
C ALA A 134 6.23 15.20 8.42
N PHE A 135 6.35 16.45 7.94
CA PHE A 135 6.65 16.76 6.54
C PHE A 135 8.14 17.03 6.27
N ARG A 136 8.99 16.98 7.28
CA ARG A 136 10.40 17.33 7.18
C ARG A 136 11.18 16.44 6.18
N ARG A 137 10.78 15.18 6.04
CA ARG A 137 11.41 14.22 5.13
C ARG A 137 11.17 14.49 3.65
N PHE A 138 10.20 15.31 3.27
CA PHE A 138 9.97 15.67 1.87
C PHE A 138 11.14 16.46 1.22
N HIS A 139 12.13 16.87 2.00
CA HIS A 139 13.36 17.50 1.49
C HIS A 139 14.45 16.46 1.11
N GLU A 140 14.26 15.19 1.45
CA GLU A 140 15.22 14.14 1.17
C GLU A 140 14.96 13.58 -0.24
N TRP A 141 15.92 13.71 -1.15
CA TRP A 141 15.83 13.15 -2.52
C TRP A 141 15.58 11.63 -2.52
N ALA A 142 16.09 10.93 -1.52
CA ALA A 142 15.89 9.50 -1.32
C ALA A 142 14.41 9.08 -1.19
N ILE A 143 13.52 10.02 -0.89
CA ILE A 143 12.08 9.74 -0.75
C ILE A 143 11.34 9.83 -2.07
N MET A 144 11.94 10.48 -3.08
CA MET A 144 11.23 10.76 -4.33
C MET A 144 10.89 9.47 -5.12
N ASP A 145 11.75 8.48 -5.12
CA ASP A 145 11.53 7.19 -5.76
C ASP A 145 10.43 6.38 -5.06
N TYR A 146 10.44 6.37 -3.72
CA TYR A 146 9.35 5.76 -2.95
C TYR A 146 8.03 6.48 -3.18
N PHE A 147 8.05 7.82 -3.18
CA PHE A 147 6.85 8.61 -3.47
C PHE A 147 6.30 8.29 -4.86
N LEU A 148 7.16 8.28 -5.87
CA LEU A 148 6.76 7.98 -7.24
C LEU A 148 6.20 6.55 -7.36
N THR A 149 6.81 5.58 -6.69
CA THR A 149 6.33 4.20 -6.65
C THR A 149 4.92 4.11 -6.06
N LEU A 150 4.69 4.73 -4.90
CA LEU A 150 3.37 4.76 -4.27
C LEU A 150 2.35 5.56 -5.09
N PHE A 151 2.77 6.62 -5.75
CA PHE A 151 1.92 7.41 -6.64
C PHE A 151 1.46 6.59 -7.85
N ILE A 152 2.39 5.89 -8.53
CA ILE A 152 2.07 5.00 -9.66
C ILE A 152 1.17 3.86 -9.20
N PHE A 153 1.46 3.27 -8.04
CA PHE A 153 0.60 2.25 -7.45
C PHE A 153 -0.80 2.80 -7.15
N GLY A 154 -0.88 4.01 -6.63
CA GLY A 154 -2.13 4.74 -6.45
C GLY A 154 -2.94 4.88 -7.73
N ILE A 155 -2.29 5.24 -8.84
CA ILE A 155 -2.92 5.34 -10.17
C ILE A 155 -3.46 3.96 -10.60
N LEU A 156 -2.66 2.90 -10.47
CA LEU A 156 -3.08 1.53 -10.79
C LEU A 156 -4.37 1.15 -10.06
N LEU A 157 -4.41 1.39 -8.74
CA LEU A 157 -5.60 1.10 -7.92
C LEU A 157 -6.81 1.98 -8.33
N GLY A 158 -6.58 3.24 -8.69
CA GLY A 158 -7.61 4.12 -9.24
C GLY A 158 -8.18 3.60 -10.57
N LEU A 159 -7.35 3.09 -11.46
CA LEU A 159 -7.77 2.46 -12.71
C LEU A 159 -8.56 1.16 -12.46
N LEU A 160 -8.12 0.32 -11.52
CA LEU A 160 -8.88 -0.87 -11.11
C LEU A 160 -10.26 -0.49 -10.56
N ARG A 161 -10.34 0.59 -9.76
CA ARG A 161 -11.60 1.12 -9.24
C ARG A 161 -12.55 1.54 -10.36
N LEU A 162 -12.06 2.20 -11.39
CA LEU A 162 -12.85 2.58 -12.56
C LEU A 162 -13.34 1.36 -13.35
N LYS A 163 -12.42 0.45 -13.65
CA LYS A 163 -12.69 -0.76 -14.45
C LYS A 163 -13.76 -1.65 -13.80
N HIS A 164 -13.61 -1.93 -12.51
CA HIS A 164 -14.50 -2.87 -11.81
C HIS A 164 -15.71 -2.22 -11.17
N LYS A 165 -15.75 -0.89 -11.07
CA LYS A 165 -16.81 -0.10 -10.44
C LYS A 165 -17.07 -0.49 -8.96
N ASN A 166 -16.15 -1.23 -8.35
CA ASN A 166 -16.13 -1.60 -6.93
C ASN A 166 -14.70 -1.60 -6.39
N ILE A 167 -14.52 -1.64 -5.08
CA ILE A 167 -13.21 -1.59 -4.42
C ILE A 167 -12.56 -2.97 -4.24
N ALA A 168 -13.26 -4.06 -4.56
CA ALA A 168 -12.77 -5.41 -4.28
C ALA A 168 -11.45 -5.73 -4.98
N ALA A 169 -11.31 -5.38 -6.27
CA ALA A 169 -10.08 -5.61 -7.00
C ALA A 169 -8.92 -4.76 -6.46
N CYS A 170 -9.22 -3.55 -5.94
CA CYS A 170 -8.22 -2.69 -5.31
C CYS A 170 -7.74 -3.30 -3.99
N ILE A 171 -8.68 -3.72 -3.12
CA ILE A 171 -8.36 -4.41 -1.87
C ILE A 171 -7.52 -5.65 -2.15
N GLY A 172 -7.92 -6.47 -3.12
CA GLY A 172 -7.18 -7.67 -3.49
C GLY A 172 -5.76 -7.35 -3.94
N ALA A 173 -5.59 -6.45 -4.92
CA ALA A 173 -4.28 -6.10 -5.47
C ALA A 173 -3.36 -5.52 -4.40
N HIS A 174 -3.87 -4.62 -3.58
CA HIS A 174 -3.13 -4.05 -2.48
C HIS A 174 -2.71 -5.12 -1.45
N ALA A 175 -3.64 -5.97 -1.01
CA ALA A 175 -3.35 -7.05 -0.07
C ALA A 175 -2.30 -8.02 -0.63
N GLY A 176 -2.39 -8.39 -1.91
CA GLY A 176 -1.43 -9.27 -2.57
C GLY A 176 -0.01 -8.71 -2.56
N ILE A 177 0.13 -7.41 -2.84
CA ILE A 177 1.43 -6.72 -2.77
C ILE A 177 1.96 -6.71 -1.34
N VAL A 178 1.15 -6.29 -0.34
CA VAL A 178 1.60 -6.22 1.05
C VAL A 178 1.98 -7.59 1.59
N VAL A 179 1.23 -8.64 1.25
CA VAL A 179 1.56 -10.02 1.65
C VAL A 179 2.91 -10.43 1.09
N LEU A 180 3.14 -10.17 -0.21
CA LEU A 180 4.40 -10.58 -0.83
C LEU A 180 5.60 -9.76 -0.35
N ILE A 181 5.42 -8.45 -0.09
CA ILE A 181 6.46 -7.63 0.57
C ILE A 181 6.86 -8.26 1.89
N LYS A 182 5.90 -8.63 2.76
CA LYS A 182 6.20 -9.26 4.06
C LYS A 182 6.91 -10.60 3.90
N ILE A 183 6.58 -11.37 2.87
CA ILE A 183 7.24 -12.63 2.56
C ILE A 183 8.66 -12.35 2.06
N ALA A 184 8.83 -11.41 1.14
CA ALA A 184 10.14 -11.02 0.62
C ALA A 184 11.05 -10.52 1.75
N ASP A 185 10.60 -9.57 2.56
CA ASP A 185 11.36 -9.05 3.72
C ASP A 185 11.79 -10.14 4.72
N TYR A 186 11.04 -11.23 4.77
CA TYR A 186 11.39 -12.36 5.64
C TYR A 186 12.47 -13.26 5.03
N PHE A 187 12.48 -13.44 3.70
CA PHE A 187 13.36 -14.42 3.02
C PHE A 187 14.54 -13.81 2.31
N THR A 188 14.58 -12.49 2.16
CA THR A 188 15.63 -11.80 1.42
C THR A 188 16.35 -10.79 2.30
N ASN A 189 17.65 -10.63 2.02
CA ASN A 189 18.45 -9.54 2.53
C ASN A 189 18.86 -8.63 1.38
N ARG A 190 19.08 -7.34 1.68
CA ARG A 190 19.71 -6.44 0.71
C ARG A 190 21.20 -6.76 0.63
N THR A 191 21.72 -6.87 -0.57
CA THR A 191 23.15 -7.10 -0.80
C THR A 191 23.92 -5.85 -0.39
N ASN A 192 24.96 -6.00 0.45
CA ASN A 192 25.79 -4.90 0.96
C ASN A 192 26.61 -4.16 -0.13
N SER A 193 26.46 -4.53 -1.39
CA SER A 193 27.18 -3.90 -2.52
C SER A 193 26.47 -2.68 -3.11
N SER A 194 25.30 -2.35 -2.64
CA SER A 194 24.63 -1.12 -3.04
C SER A 194 25.03 -0.01 -2.07
N ASP A 195 25.91 0.91 -2.48
CA ASP A 195 26.21 2.19 -1.83
C ASP A 195 24.97 3.12 -1.70
N PHE A 196 23.79 2.54 -1.59
CA PHE A 196 22.53 3.23 -1.34
C PHE A 196 22.14 3.01 0.12
N ASP A 197 22.95 3.58 1.02
CA ASP A 197 22.53 3.85 2.40
C ASP A 197 21.43 4.92 2.36
N TYR A 198 20.16 4.47 2.46
CA TYR A 198 18.99 5.33 2.64
C TYR A 198 18.45 5.27 4.06
#